data_564f9753ddbdd9242fcb328c2786b9c6
#
_entry.id   564f9753ddbdd9242fcb328c2786b9c6
#
_cell.length_a   1.000
_cell.length_b   1.000
_cell.length_c   1.000
_cell.angle_alpha   90.00
_cell.angle_beta   90.00
_cell.angle_gamma   90.00
#
_symmetry.space_group_name_H-M   'P 1'
#
loop_
_entity.id
_entity.type
_entity.pdbx_description
1 polymer ?
#
loop_
_entity_poly.entity_id
_entity_poly.type
_entity_poly.pdbx_seq_one_letter_code
_entity_poly.pdbx_strand_id
1 'polypeptide(L)'
;MPGPVVYGKRQLAERQRAGRAPPLQVKGKKHRMNLDHIRYFQAIAYYEHYGRAAQALHVSQPNLNYAVTQLENELGVPLFEKHGRGVQLTRYGRLFLQSVNESLRILDAGTRDLQEMGRGGGLVLLGGIRKLAAQTVPDLMQKFLTTSGNEHTRFELHTESSFTADLLQAVAEERLDMAFVSHPGDDTVFENVAFARSPFVVVAPPNHPLAQKNSVTLRETLPYPFVYFSKRGGLRRPIDALFQKIGATPKIAYETEEDTVVAGMAAAGFGIAIVPDHPVLRCMDLKIIPLTDPDPGRTAYLCRKRGALQPAAAQRFFAFCQAQLSQGAAL
;
A
#
# COMPACT_ATOMS: atom_id res chain seq x y z
N MET A 1 -18.36 42.58 23.20
CA MET A 1 -19.00 41.56 22.35
C MET A 1 -18.94 42.03 20.92
N PRO A 2 -18.13 41.41 20.02
CA PRO A 2 -18.25 41.65 18.59
C PRO A 2 -19.16 40.58 17.99
N GLY A 3 -20.08 41.03 17.12
CA GLY A 3 -21.08 40.22 16.43
C GLY A 3 -20.55 39.35 15.30
N PRO A 4 -21.41 38.47 14.72
CA PRO A 4 -20.98 37.43 13.79
C PRO A 4 -20.59 37.98 12.42
N VAL A 5 -19.42 37.57 11.94
CA VAL A 5 -18.94 37.86 10.57
C VAL A 5 -19.72 37.02 9.57
N VAL A 6 -20.56 37.66 8.80
CA VAL A 6 -21.30 37.07 7.67
C VAL A 6 -20.31 36.89 6.50
N TYR A 7 -19.87 35.68 6.25
CA TYR A 7 -19.11 35.34 5.04
C TYR A 7 -20.07 35.30 3.84
N GLY A 8 -19.87 36.24 2.94
CA GLY A 8 -20.79 36.53 1.85
C GLY A 8 -20.79 35.47 0.74
N LYS A 9 -21.95 35.35 0.10
CA LYS A 9 -22.31 34.54 -1.07
C LYS A 9 -21.37 34.69 -2.30
N ARG A 10 -20.38 35.58 -2.29
CA ARG A 10 -19.40 35.75 -3.36
C ARG A 10 -18.34 34.62 -3.41
N GLN A 11 -17.95 34.04 -2.30
CA GLN A 11 -16.95 32.96 -2.30
C GLN A 11 -17.47 31.60 -2.78
N LEU A 12 -18.77 31.36 -2.72
CA LEU A 12 -19.40 30.14 -3.28
C LEU A 12 -19.51 30.20 -4.80
N ALA A 13 -19.71 31.36 -5.38
CA ALA A 13 -19.76 31.54 -6.84
C ALA A 13 -18.37 31.43 -7.49
N GLU A 14 -17.30 31.78 -6.78
CA GLU A 14 -15.92 31.61 -7.28
C GLU A 14 -15.48 30.14 -7.24
N ARG A 15 -15.93 29.34 -6.27
CA ARG A 15 -15.64 27.88 -6.23
C ARG A 15 -16.35 27.09 -7.31
N GLN A 16 -17.51 27.51 -7.79
CA GLN A 16 -18.21 26.84 -8.90
C GLN A 16 -17.61 27.14 -10.29
N ARG A 17 -16.82 28.21 -10.43
CA ARG A 17 -16.04 28.51 -11.64
C ARG A 17 -14.68 27.82 -11.68
N ALA A 18 -14.19 27.27 -10.57
CA ALA A 18 -12.91 26.55 -10.46
C ALA A 18 -12.96 25.11 -11.00
N GLY A 19 -14.09 24.63 -11.51
CA GLY A 19 -14.25 23.31 -12.13
C GLY A 19 -13.74 23.19 -13.59
N ARG A 20 -13.27 24.29 -14.20
CA ARG A 20 -12.48 24.25 -15.44
C ARG A 20 -11.06 24.61 -15.07
N ALA A 21 -10.15 23.64 -15.19
CA ALA A 21 -8.73 23.93 -15.13
C ALA A 21 -8.45 25.13 -16.06
N PRO A 22 -7.77 26.19 -15.59
CA PRO A 22 -7.45 27.31 -16.46
C PRO A 22 -6.62 26.78 -17.63
N PRO A 23 -6.81 27.31 -18.85
CA PRO A 23 -5.94 26.93 -19.95
C PRO A 23 -4.50 27.21 -19.53
N LEU A 24 -3.64 26.19 -19.60
CA LEU A 24 -2.23 26.29 -19.29
C LEU A 24 -1.62 27.44 -20.09
N GLN A 25 -1.54 28.63 -19.46
CA GLN A 25 -0.79 29.76 -20.04
C GLN A 25 0.70 29.48 -19.77
N VAL A 26 1.33 28.77 -20.70
CA VAL A 26 2.79 28.64 -20.75
C VAL A 26 3.35 29.98 -21.22
N LYS A 27 3.40 30.97 -20.32
CA LYS A 27 4.23 32.18 -20.48
C LYS A 27 5.60 31.90 -19.86
N GLY A 28 6.54 31.44 -20.69
CA GLY A 28 7.93 31.20 -20.34
C GLY A 28 8.61 30.49 -21.50
N LYS A 29 9.92 30.69 -21.72
CA LYS A 29 10.71 30.00 -22.74
C LYS A 29 10.21 28.57 -22.89
N LYS A 30 9.84 28.18 -24.13
CA LYS A 30 9.28 26.86 -24.45
C LYS A 30 10.26 25.77 -24.01
N HIS A 31 10.21 25.34 -22.76
CA HIS A 31 10.76 24.07 -22.35
C HIS A 31 9.85 23.01 -22.97
N ARG A 32 10.25 22.49 -24.11
CA ARG A 32 9.59 21.35 -24.77
C ARG A 32 10.40 20.12 -24.50
N MET A 33 10.41 19.65 -23.23
CA MET A 33 10.89 18.31 -22.96
C MET A 33 10.06 17.34 -23.78
N ASN A 34 10.69 16.71 -24.78
CA ASN A 34 10.03 15.72 -25.63
C ASN A 34 10.09 14.37 -24.92
N LEU A 35 8.97 13.66 -24.90
CA LEU A 35 8.89 12.33 -24.28
C LEU A 35 9.86 11.34 -24.92
N ASP A 36 10.08 11.43 -26.23
CA ASP A 36 11.08 10.60 -26.91
C ASP A 36 12.49 10.89 -26.41
N HIS A 37 12.85 12.16 -26.19
CA HIS A 37 14.14 12.53 -25.64
C HIS A 37 14.36 11.93 -24.23
N ILE A 38 13.29 11.91 -23.42
CA ILE A 38 13.31 11.31 -22.08
C ILE A 38 13.54 9.78 -22.18
N ARG A 39 12.83 9.10 -23.09
CA ARG A 39 13.02 7.65 -23.33
C ARG A 39 14.41 7.33 -23.88
N TYR A 40 14.93 8.19 -24.74
CA TYR A 40 16.30 8.04 -25.27
C TYR A 40 17.35 8.19 -24.16
N PHE A 41 17.18 9.20 -23.30
CA PHE A 41 18.02 9.38 -22.12
C PHE A 41 18.00 8.13 -21.22
N GLN A 42 16.81 7.59 -20.92
CA GLN A 42 16.65 6.37 -20.11
C GLN A 42 17.35 5.17 -20.74
N ALA A 43 17.21 4.97 -22.05
CA ALA A 43 17.86 3.86 -22.75
C ALA A 43 19.39 4.00 -22.76
N ILE A 44 19.93 5.22 -22.99
CA ILE A 44 21.37 5.45 -22.92
C ILE A 44 21.91 5.19 -21.51
N ALA A 45 21.15 5.58 -20.48
CA ALA A 45 21.50 5.31 -19.09
C ALA A 45 21.55 3.81 -18.77
N TYR A 46 20.65 3.03 -19.38
CA TYR A 46 20.61 1.58 -19.20
C TYR A 46 21.75 0.84 -19.94
N TYR A 47 21.99 1.21 -21.21
CA TYR A 47 23.01 0.54 -22.03
C TYR A 47 24.43 1.08 -21.83
N GLU A 48 24.59 2.22 -21.19
CA GLU A 48 25.84 2.97 -21.00
C GLU A 48 26.63 3.17 -22.30
N HIS A 49 25.92 3.12 -23.44
CA HIS A 49 26.51 3.20 -24.76
C HIS A 49 25.49 3.68 -25.81
N TYR A 50 25.78 4.81 -26.47
CA TYR A 50 24.90 5.40 -27.48
C TYR A 50 24.54 4.45 -28.62
N GLY A 51 25.52 3.72 -29.16
CA GLY A 51 25.28 2.80 -30.28
C GLY A 51 24.40 1.62 -29.90
N ARG A 52 24.54 1.04 -28.70
CA ARG A 52 23.67 -0.04 -28.20
C ARG A 52 22.26 0.47 -27.95
N ALA A 53 22.13 1.62 -27.34
CA ALA A 53 20.82 2.26 -27.12
C ALA A 53 20.13 2.58 -28.45
N ALA A 54 20.85 3.11 -29.44
CA ALA A 54 20.32 3.40 -30.76
C ALA A 54 19.81 2.13 -31.47
N GLN A 55 20.57 1.04 -31.41
CA GLN A 55 20.16 -0.24 -31.96
C GLN A 55 18.91 -0.80 -31.27
N ALA A 56 18.85 -0.75 -29.94
CA ALA A 56 17.70 -1.23 -29.16
C ALA A 56 16.42 -0.43 -29.43
N LEU A 57 16.55 0.87 -29.69
CA LEU A 57 15.42 1.75 -29.99
C LEU A 57 15.10 1.85 -31.49
N HIS A 58 15.86 1.17 -32.35
CA HIS A 58 15.73 1.25 -33.81
C HIS A 58 15.81 2.69 -34.38
N VAL A 59 16.70 3.50 -33.80
CA VAL A 59 16.95 4.88 -34.23
C VAL A 59 18.42 5.10 -34.58
N SER A 60 18.73 6.21 -35.25
CA SER A 60 20.14 6.54 -35.53
C SER A 60 20.83 7.11 -34.27
N GLN A 61 22.13 6.76 -34.11
CA GLN A 61 22.93 7.32 -33.02
C GLN A 61 23.01 8.85 -33.04
N PRO A 62 23.11 9.55 -34.18
CA PRO A 62 23.02 11.01 -34.21
C PRO A 62 21.73 11.58 -33.61
N ASN A 63 20.58 10.92 -33.81
CA ASN A 63 19.32 11.34 -33.20
C ASN A 63 19.36 11.25 -31.67
N LEU A 64 19.96 10.20 -31.11
CA LEU A 64 20.14 10.06 -29.65
C LEU A 64 21.04 11.16 -29.12
N ASN A 65 22.16 11.42 -29.80
CA ASN A 65 23.09 12.48 -29.41
C ASN A 65 22.37 13.85 -29.40
N TYR A 66 21.63 14.15 -30.46
CA TYR A 66 20.84 15.37 -30.54
C TYR A 66 19.83 15.50 -29.39
N ALA A 67 19.06 14.44 -29.13
CA ALA A 67 18.06 14.42 -28.09
C ALA A 67 18.64 14.66 -26.69
N VAL A 68 19.75 14.02 -26.35
CA VAL A 68 20.44 14.23 -25.07
C VAL A 68 20.99 15.64 -24.98
N THR A 69 21.62 16.15 -26.06
CA THR A 69 22.14 17.52 -26.07
C THR A 69 21.00 18.54 -25.86
N GLN A 70 19.82 18.29 -26.44
CA GLN A 70 18.65 19.17 -26.21
C GLN A 70 18.20 19.11 -24.75
N LEU A 71 18.13 17.92 -24.12
CA LEU A 71 17.80 17.77 -22.70
C LEU A 71 18.82 18.49 -21.79
N GLU A 72 20.10 18.31 -22.03
CA GLU A 72 21.18 18.96 -21.30
C GLU A 72 21.14 20.49 -21.42
N ASN A 73 20.85 21.00 -22.63
CA ASN A 73 20.67 22.44 -22.88
C ASN A 73 19.45 22.99 -22.15
N GLU A 74 18.33 22.25 -22.12
CA GLU A 74 17.12 22.66 -21.39
C GLU A 74 17.30 22.64 -19.89
N LEU A 75 18.00 21.66 -19.37
CA LEU A 75 18.28 21.49 -17.93
C LEU A 75 19.45 22.34 -17.44
N GLY A 76 20.32 22.78 -18.36
CA GLY A 76 21.50 23.59 -18.05
C GLY A 76 22.63 22.80 -17.35
N VAL A 77 22.58 21.47 -17.37
CA VAL A 77 23.57 20.60 -16.72
C VAL A 77 23.84 19.36 -17.59
N PRO A 78 25.08 18.83 -17.59
CA PRO A 78 25.40 17.60 -18.30
C PRO A 78 24.77 16.39 -17.57
N LEU A 79 24.12 15.51 -18.32
CA LEU A 79 23.52 14.28 -17.80
C LEU A 79 24.47 13.10 -17.94
N PHE A 80 25.33 13.11 -18.96
CA PHE A 80 26.32 12.06 -19.22
C PHE A 80 27.75 12.61 -19.21
N GLU A 81 28.68 11.74 -18.87
CA GLU A 81 30.11 11.96 -19.01
C GLU A 81 30.76 10.77 -19.70
N LYS A 82 31.88 11.00 -20.40
CA LYS A 82 32.58 9.96 -21.14
C LYS A 82 33.22 8.95 -20.17
N HIS A 83 33.00 7.66 -20.40
CA HIS A 83 33.61 6.60 -19.63
C HIS A 83 34.15 5.50 -20.56
N GLY A 84 35.48 5.44 -20.74
CA GLY A 84 36.13 4.52 -21.65
C GLY A 84 35.62 4.66 -23.09
N ARG A 85 35.05 3.59 -23.64
CA ARG A 85 34.39 3.57 -24.97
C ARG A 85 32.91 3.86 -24.92
N GLY A 86 32.35 4.07 -23.75
CA GLY A 86 30.93 4.35 -23.51
C GLY A 86 30.72 5.67 -22.77
N VAL A 87 29.59 5.75 -22.09
CA VAL A 87 29.18 6.89 -21.26
C VAL A 87 28.61 6.41 -19.93
N GLN A 88 28.75 7.23 -18.90
CA GLN A 88 28.10 7.02 -17.61
C GLN A 88 27.31 8.25 -17.19
N LEU A 89 26.37 8.08 -16.28
CA LEU A 89 25.59 9.19 -15.73
C LEU A 89 26.46 10.07 -14.82
N THR A 90 26.31 11.38 -15.00
CA THR A 90 26.78 12.36 -14.01
C THR A 90 25.95 12.27 -12.73
N ARG A 91 26.31 13.02 -11.69
CA ARG A 91 25.45 13.21 -10.50
C ARG A 91 24.06 13.72 -10.88
N TYR A 92 23.98 14.68 -11.80
CA TYR A 92 22.74 15.26 -12.28
C TYR A 92 21.92 14.24 -13.08
N GLY A 93 22.59 13.45 -13.94
CA GLY A 93 21.97 12.36 -14.69
C GLY A 93 21.32 11.32 -13.78
N ARG A 94 21.96 10.91 -12.69
CA ARG A 94 21.38 9.97 -11.71
C ARG A 94 20.13 10.52 -11.03
N LEU A 95 20.15 11.78 -10.60
CA LEU A 95 18.97 12.44 -10.00
C LEU A 95 17.82 12.54 -11.02
N PHE A 96 18.14 12.93 -12.25
CA PHE A 96 17.15 13.05 -13.32
C PHE A 96 16.57 11.69 -13.71
N LEU A 97 17.39 10.62 -13.77
CA LEU A 97 16.94 9.28 -14.10
C LEU A 97 15.89 8.76 -13.10
N GLN A 98 16.02 9.07 -11.82
CA GLN A 98 15.03 8.69 -10.82
C GLN A 98 13.66 9.29 -11.14
N SER A 99 13.62 10.60 -11.41
CA SER A 99 12.37 11.30 -11.79
C SER A 99 11.81 10.81 -13.13
N VAL A 100 12.68 10.52 -14.10
CA VAL A 100 12.32 9.99 -15.42
C VAL A 100 11.66 8.62 -15.27
N ASN A 101 12.28 7.71 -14.52
CA ASN A 101 11.74 6.36 -14.32
C ASN A 101 10.35 6.39 -13.68
N GLU A 102 10.15 7.24 -12.68
CA GLU A 102 8.86 7.39 -12.02
C GLU A 102 7.81 7.97 -12.97
N SER A 103 8.15 9.05 -13.70
CA SER A 103 7.24 9.68 -14.65
C SER A 103 6.84 8.75 -15.80
N LEU A 104 7.79 8.03 -16.40
CA LEU A 104 7.51 7.08 -17.46
C LEU A 104 6.67 5.92 -16.96
N ARG A 105 6.92 5.41 -15.75
CA ARG A 105 6.09 4.37 -15.15
C ARG A 105 4.63 4.79 -15.02
N ILE A 106 4.37 6.04 -14.58
CA ILE A 106 3.01 6.59 -14.45
C ILE A 106 2.35 6.71 -15.82
N LEU A 107 3.05 7.26 -16.80
CA LEU A 107 2.52 7.42 -18.17
C LEU A 107 2.23 6.07 -18.84
N ASP A 108 3.14 5.11 -18.71
CA ASP A 108 2.98 3.78 -19.31
C ASP A 108 1.86 2.99 -18.62
N ALA A 109 1.68 3.15 -17.29
CA ALA A 109 0.56 2.59 -16.56
C ALA A 109 -0.77 3.17 -17.06
N GLY A 110 -0.91 4.51 -17.10
CA GLY A 110 -2.12 5.15 -17.59
C GLY A 110 -2.45 4.81 -19.05
N THR A 111 -1.42 4.68 -19.91
CA THR A 111 -1.62 4.27 -21.30
C THR A 111 -2.12 2.84 -21.40
N ARG A 112 -1.55 1.90 -20.62
CA ARG A 112 -2.01 0.50 -20.57
C ARG A 112 -3.44 0.42 -20.04
N ASP A 113 -3.75 1.13 -18.96
CA ASP A 113 -5.10 1.15 -18.36
C ASP A 113 -6.15 1.61 -19.35
N LEU A 114 -5.87 2.68 -20.13
CA LEU A 114 -6.78 3.16 -21.17
C LEU A 114 -6.94 2.14 -22.31
N GLN A 115 -5.86 1.49 -22.72
CA GLN A 115 -5.92 0.45 -23.76
C GLN A 115 -6.69 -0.78 -23.26
N GLU A 116 -6.55 -1.16 -21.99
CA GLU A 116 -7.25 -2.29 -21.37
C GLU A 116 -8.71 -1.97 -21.08
N MET A 117 -9.04 -0.72 -20.70
CA MET A 117 -10.43 -0.25 -20.63
C MET A 117 -11.14 -0.39 -21.97
N GLY A 118 -10.46 -0.10 -23.08
CA GLY A 118 -10.98 -0.30 -24.44
C GLY A 118 -11.22 -1.78 -24.80
N ARG A 119 -10.62 -2.72 -24.06
CA ARG A 119 -10.77 -4.19 -24.23
C ARG A 119 -11.64 -4.85 -23.16
N GLY A 120 -12.26 -4.06 -22.26
CA GLY A 120 -13.10 -4.58 -21.16
C GLY A 120 -12.32 -5.07 -19.94
N GLY A 121 -10.98 -4.98 -19.93
CA GLY A 121 -10.10 -5.31 -18.81
C GLY A 121 -9.72 -4.10 -17.95
N GLY A 122 -8.64 -4.22 -17.20
CA GLY A 122 -8.04 -3.14 -16.42
C GLY A 122 -7.03 -3.66 -15.40
N LEU A 123 -6.10 -2.79 -15.00
CA LEU A 123 -5.15 -3.08 -13.92
C LEU A 123 -5.70 -2.50 -12.62
N VAL A 124 -5.63 -3.27 -11.55
CA VAL A 124 -5.97 -2.85 -10.19
C VAL A 124 -4.71 -2.93 -9.32
N LEU A 125 -4.30 -1.79 -8.78
CA LEU A 125 -3.14 -1.66 -7.90
C LEU A 125 -3.59 -1.82 -6.45
N LEU A 126 -3.26 -2.94 -5.84
CA LEU A 126 -3.66 -3.29 -4.49
C LEU A 126 -2.49 -3.16 -3.52
N GLY A 127 -2.74 -2.58 -2.35
CA GLY A 127 -1.86 -2.72 -1.19
C GLY A 127 -2.44 -3.69 -0.17
N GLY A 128 -1.59 -4.42 0.53
CA GLY A 128 -2.07 -5.30 1.60
C GLY A 128 -1.04 -5.51 2.70
N ILE A 129 -1.48 -5.39 3.96
CA ILE A 129 -0.65 -5.89 5.06
C ILE A 129 -0.42 -7.39 4.83
N ARG A 130 0.79 -7.84 5.11
CA ARG A 130 1.31 -9.18 4.75
C ARG A 130 0.34 -10.33 5.06
N LYS A 131 -0.28 -10.30 6.22
CA LYS A 131 -1.26 -11.32 6.64
C LYS A 131 -2.47 -11.42 5.69
N LEU A 132 -3.06 -10.28 5.32
CA LEU A 132 -4.24 -10.26 4.44
C LEU A 132 -3.84 -10.58 3.00
N ALA A 133 -2.67 -10.11 2.58
CA ALA A 133 -2.11 -10.36 1.26
C ALA A 133 -1.74 -11.84 1.03
N ALA A 134 -1.48 -12.61 2.10
CA ALA A 134 -1.09 -14.01 1.98
C ALA A 134 -2.25 -14.95 1.64
N GLN A 135 -3.49 -14.62 2.01
CA GLN A 135 -4.65 -15.50 1.81
C GLN A 135 -5.91 -14.74 1.40
N THR A 136 -6.38 -13.81 2.23
CA THR A 136 -7.68 -13.15 2.04
C THR A 136 -7.75 -12.37 0.73
N VAL A 137 -6.70 -11.63 0.40
CA VAL A 137 -6.67 -10.82 -0.83
C VAL A 137 -6.64 -11.69 -2.09
N PRO A 138 -5.78 -12.73 -2.20
CA PRO A 138 -5.80 -13.67 -3.32
C PRO A 138 -7.15 -14.38 -3.50
N ASP A 139 -7.80 -14.78 -2.41
CA ASP A 139 -9.13 -15.42 -2.47
C ASP A 139 -10.19 -14.47 -3.04
N LEU A 140 -10.17 -13.20 -2.62
CA LEU A 140 -11.07 -12.18 -3.17
C LEU A 140 -10.78 -11.90 -4.65
N MET A 141 -9.50 -11.79 -5.02
CA MET A 141 -9.09 -11.60 -6.42
C MET A 141 -9.59 -12.77 -7.28
N GLN A 142 -9.38 -14.02 -6.86
CA GLN A 142 -9.82 -15.20 -7.59
C GLN A 142 -11.34 -15.25 -7.75
N LYS A 143 -12.10 -15.00 -6.68
CA LYS A 143 -13.56 -14.93 -6.74
C LYS A 143 -14.04 -13.83 -7.69
N PHE A 144 -13.40 -12.68 -7.70
CA PHE A 144 -13.73 -11.58 -8.59
C PHE A 144 -13.49 -11.95 -10.06
N LEU A 145 -12.35 -12.57 -10.38
CA LEU A 145 -12.00 -12.97 -11.74
C LEU A 145 -12.95 -14.04 -12.30
N THR A 146 -13.56 -14.86 -11.45
CA THR A 146 -14.57 -15.84 -11.86
C THR A 146 -15.97 -15.24 -12.09
N THR A 147 -16.17 -13.96 -11.74
CA THR A 147 -17.42 -13.25 -12.00
C THR A 147 -17.42 -12.71 -13.44
N SER A 148 -18.51 -12.97 -14.17
CA SER A 148 -18.65 -12.58 -15.58
C SER A 148 -18.31 -11.10 -15.84
N GLY A 149 -17.49 -10.86 -16.84
CA GLY A 149 -17.03 -9.54 -17.25
C GLY A 149 -15.79 -9.02 -16.53
N ASN A 150 -15.17 -9.82 -15.66
CA ASN A 150 -13.95 -9.46 -14.94
C ASN A 150 -12.74 -10.35 -15.30
N GLU A 151 -12.89 -11.28 -16.20
CA GLU A 151 -11.89 -12.31 -16.58
C GLU A 151 -10.57 -11.70 -17.08
N HIS A 152 -10.62 -10.49 -17.63
CA HIS A 152 -9.46 -9.77 -18.16
C HIS A 152 -8.89 -8.72 -17.19
N THR A 153 -9.39 -8.67 -15.95
CA THR A 153 -8.82 -7.79 -14.92
C THR A 153 -7.48 -8.33 -14.44
N ARG A 154 -6.47 -7.47 -14.39
CA ARG A 154 -5.16 -7.79 -13.82
C ARG A 154 -5.01 -7.11 -12.47
N PHE A 155 -4.29 -7.77 -11.58
CA PHE A 155 -3.98 -7.24 -10.26
C PHE A 155 -2.46 -7.14 -10.08
N GLU A 156 -2.03 -6.04 -9.47
CA GLU A 156 -0.67 -5.90 -8.95
C GLU A 156 -0.77 -5.71 -7.44
N LEU A 157 -0.27 -6.68 -6.68
CA LEU A 157 -0.38 -6.70 -5.22
C LEU A 157 0.94 -6.27 -4.58
N HIS A 158 0.94 -5.11 -3.94
CA HIS A 158 2.07 -4.53 -3.23
C HIS A 158 2.04 -4.93 -1.75
N THR A 159 3.10 -5.61 -1.30
CA THR A 159 3.26 -6.08 0.09
C THR A 159 4.57 -5.62 0.71
N GLU A 160 5.24 -4.66 0.09
CA GLU A 160 6.55 -4.15 0.50
C GLU A 160 6.51 -3.49 1.89
N SER A 161 5.39 -2.83 2.21
CA SER A 161 5.17 -2.29 3.55
C SER A 161 4.18 -3.15 4.34
N SER A 162 4.56 -3.50 5.56
CA SER A 162 3.69 -4.18 6.54
C SER A 162 2.87 -3.19 7.37
N PHE A 163 3.11 -1.88 7.21
CA PHE A 163 2.49 -0.85 8.04
C PHE A 163 1.29 -0.22 7.34
N THR A 164 0.17 -0.18 8.06
CA THR A 164 -1.07 0.46 7.57
C THR A 164 -0.86 1.92 7.17
N ALA A 165 -0.04 2.67 7.91
CA ALA A 165 0.21 4.08 7.61
C ALA A 165 0.82 4.29 6.22
N ASP A 166 1.81 3.48 5.83
CA ASP A 166 2.47 3.59 4.53
C ASP A 166 1.52 3.21 3.39
N LEU A 167 0.68 2.18 3.60
CA LEU A 167 -0.33 1.76 2.63
C LEU A 167 -1.40 2.83 2.45
N LEU A 168 -1.90 3.43 3.54
CA LEU A 168 -2.85 4.53 3.47
C LEU A 168 -2.26 5.76 2.78
N GLN A 169 -0.99 6.08 3.05
CA GLN A 169 -0.29 7.13 2.34
C GLN A 169 -0.19 6.85 0.85
N ALA A 170 0.16 5.62 0.44
CA ALA A 170 0.22 5.24 -0.96
C ALA A 170 -1.14 5.34 -1.68
N VAL A 171 -2.24 5.04 -0.98
CA VAL A 171 -3.61 5.23 -1.48
C VAL A 171 -3.95 6.73 -1.57
N ALA A 172 -3.60 7.54 -0.57
CA ALA A 172 -3.83 8.99 -0.59
C ALA A 172 -3.09 9.69 -1.74
N GLU A 173 -1.88 9.23 -2.06
CA GLU A 173 -1.05 9.68 -3.18
C GLU A 173 -1.42 9.03 -4.53
N GLU A 174 -2.47 8.21 -4.58
CA GLU A 174 -2.95 7.50 -5.78
C GLU A 174 -1.90 6.58 -6.43
N ARG A 175 -0.89 6.14 -5.65
CA ARG A 175 0.07 5.10 -6.06
C ARG A 175 -0.54 3.69 -5.98
N LEU A 176 -1.59 3.54 -5.17
CA LEU A 176 -2.43 2.35 -5.07
C LEU A 176 -3.89 2.78 -5.25
N ASP A 177 -4.70 1.92 -5.88
CA ASP A 177 -6.14 2.16 -6.00
C ASP A 177 -6.84 1.97 -4.65
N MET A 178 -6.43 0.94 -3.90
CA MET A 178 -6.97 0.60 -2.60
C MET A 178 -6.00 -0.24 -1.79
N ALA A 179 -6.25 -0.33 -0.48
CA ALA A 179 -5.41 -1.14 0.41
C ALA A 179 -6.23 -1.89 1.46
N PHE A 180 -5.77 -3.12 1.76
CA PHE A 180 -6.26 -3.96 2.84
C PHE A 180 -5.39 -3.73 4.08
N VAL A 181 -5.99 -3.15 5.12
CA VAL A 181 -5.27 -2.59 6.27
C VAL A 181 -5.86 -3.04 7.61
N SER A 182 -5.13 -2.81 8.70
CA SER A 182 -5.53 -3.25 10.05
C SER A 182 -6.36 -2.25 10.83
N HIS A 183 -6.44 -1.02 10.39
CA HIS A 183 -7.31 0.02 10.95
C HIS A 183 -7.73 0.97 9.82
N PRO A 184 -8.90 1.64 9.94
CA PRO A 184 -9.39 2.53 8.90
C PRO A 184 -8.48 3.76 8.78
N GLY A 185 -8.50 4.36 7.59
CA GLY A 185 -8.01 5.71 7.38
C GLY A 185 -9.01 6.77 7.89
N ASP A 186 -8.60 8.03 7.82
CA ASP A 186 -9.47 9.16 8.13
C ASP A 186 -10.66 9.20 7.15
N ASP A 187 -11.89 9.19 7.67
CA ASP A 187 -13.11 9.14 6.87
C ASP A 187 -13.34 10.40 6.01
N THR A 188 -12.61 11.48 6.26
CA THR A 188 -12.62 12.66 5.39
C THR A 188 -11.82 12.44 4.12
N VAL A 189 -10.82 11.57 4.14
CA VAL A 189 -9.90 11.27 3.04
C VAL A 189 -10.25 9.93 2.39
N PHE A 190 -10.68 8.94 3.17
CA PHE A 190 -10.87 7.57 2.72
C PHE A 190 -12.33 7.13 2.80
N GLU A 191 -12.69 6.24 1.89
CA GLU A 191 -13.85 5.38 2.02
C GLU A 191 -13.36 4.05 2.60
N ASN A 192 -13.84 3.72 3.81
CA ASN A 192 -13.42 2.58 4.59
C ASN A 192 -14.54 1.52 4.62
N VAL A 193 -14.20 0.27 4.32
CA VAL A 193 -15.11 -0.88 4.41
C VAL A 193 -14.50 -1.90 5.36
N ALA A 194 -15.19 -2.14 6.49
CA ALA A 194 -14.82 -3.22 7.40
C ALA A 194 -15.14 -4.58 6.76
N PHE A 195 -14.18 -5.53 6.71
CA PHE A 195 -14.43 -6.75 5.95
C PHE A 195 -14.09 -8.06 6.67
N ALA A 196 -13.25 -8.08 7.66
CA ALA A 196 -12.96 -9.29 8.42
C ALA A 196 -12.77 -8.95 9.90
N ARG A 197 -13.25 -9.82 10.76
CA ARG A 197 -13.03 -9.74 12.19
C ARG A 197 -12.37 -11.01 12.68
N SER A 198 -11.19 -10.90 13.28
CA SER A 198 -10.49 -12.01 13.92
C SER A 198 -10.46 -11.77 15.43
N PRO A 199 -10.97 -12.69 16.25
CA PRO A 199 -10.85 -12.57 17.71
C PRO A 199 -9.37 -12.61 18.12
N PHE A 200 -9.05 -12.01 19.26
CA PHE A 200 -7.76 -12.24 19.88
C PHE A 200 -7.76 -13.55 20.64
N VAL A 201 -6.65 -14.27 20.55
CA VAL A 201 -6.39 -15.52 21.27
C VAL A 201 -5.09 -15.44 22.02
N VAL A 202 -4.97 -16.18 23.11
CA VAL A 202 -3.68 -16.41 23.76
C VAL A 202 -3.00 -17.59 23.08
N VAL A 203 -1.71 -17.45 22.79
CA VAL A 203 -0.87 -18.54 22.29
C VAL A 203 0.23 -18.84 23.29
N ALA A 204 0.50 -20.11 23.50
CA ALA A 204 1.48 -20.60 24.45
C ALA A 204 2.09 -21.93 23.95
N PRO A 205 3.30 -22.33 24.44
CA PRO A 205 3.84 -23.65 24.14
C PRO A 205 2.90 -24.75 24.61
N PRO A 206 2.90 -25.95 24.00
CA PRO A 206 1.97 -27.04 24.35
C PRO A 206 2.10 -27.52 25.83
N ASN A 207 3.29 -27.38 26.40
CA ASN A 207 3.59 -27.77 27.80
C ASN A 207 3.34 -26.64 28.82
N HIS A 208 2.86 -25.46 28.37
CA HIS A 208 2.61 -24.34 29.28
C HIS A 208 1.36 -24.59 30.15
N PRO A 209 1.31 -24.12 31.42
CA PRO A 209 0.15 -24.33 32.32
C PRO A 209 -1.19 -23.84 31.72
N LEU A 210 -1.20 -22.73 30.95
CA LEU A 210 -2.38 -22.26 30.30
C LEU A 210 -2.86 -23.15 29.15
N ALA A 211 -1.97 -23.96 28.56
CA ALA A 211 -2.32 -24.87 27.47
C ALA A 211 -3.27 -26.00 27.88
N GLN A 212 -3.39 -26.26 29.18
CA GLN A 212 -4.32 -27.25 29.75
C GLN A 212 -5.77 -26.68 29.84
N LYS A 213 -5.96 -25.40 29.60
CA LYS A 213 -7.27 -24.76 29.74
C LYS A 213 -7.96 -24.67 28.38
N ASN A 214 -9.29 -24.75 28.40
CA ASN A 214 -10.11 -24.56 27.18
C ASN A 214 -10.28 -23.10 26.81
N SER A 215 -10.15 -22.21 27.78
CA SER A 215 -10.19 -20.74 27.62
C SER A 215 -9.54 -20.08 28.83
N VAL A 216 -9.15 -18.82 28.69
CA VAL A 216 -8.54 -18.02 29.76
C VAL A 216 -9.08 -16.59 29.76
N THR A 217 -8.99 -15.93 30.92
CA THR A 217 -9.16 -14.50 31.06
C THR A 217 -7.81 -13.77 30.90
N LEU A 218 -7.84 -12.48 30.59
CA LEU A 218 -6.64 -11.64 30.60
C LEU A 218 -5.92 -11.65 31.96
N ARG A 219 -6.69 -11.68 33.06
CA ARG A 219 -6.12 -11.74 34.42
C ARG A 219 -5.29 -12.98 34.66
N GLU A 220 -5.71 -14.13 34.14
CA GLU A 220 -4.98 -15.40 34.26
C GLU A 220 -3.65 -15.42 33.48
N THR A 221 -3.49 -14.51 32.52
CA THR A 221 -2.25 -14.38 31.73
C THR A 221 -1.17 -13.54 32.41
N LEU A 222 -1.55 -12.67 33.38
CA LEU A 222 -0.65 -11.68 34.02
C LEU A 222 0.57 -12.27 34.73
N PRO A 223 0.51 -13.48 35.36
CA PRO A 223 1.67 -14.08 36.02
C PRO A 223 2.81 -14.43 35.07
N TYR A 224 2.53 -14.54 33.75
CA TYR A 224 3.48 -15.05 32.77
C TYR A 224 4.16 -13.94 31.99
N PRO A 225 5.41 -14.14 31.52
CA PRO A 225 6.08 -13.21 30.64
C PRO A 225 5.46 -13.23 29.24
N PHE A 226 5.37 -12.06 28.61
CA PHE A 226 4.82 -11.89 27.27
C PHE A 226 5.90 -11.68 26.22
N VAL A 227 5.73 -12.32 25.08
CA VAL A 227 6.21 -11.84 23.80
C VAL A 227 5.16 -10.87 23.25
N TYR A 228 5.53 -9.64 22.98
CA TYR A 228 4.59 -8.55 22.76
C TYR A 228 4.88 -7.80 21.47
N PHE A 229 3.95 -6.98 21.04
CA PHE A 229 4.17 -6.13 19.88
C PHE A 229 4.95 -4.88 20.26
N SER A 230 5.89 -4.45 19.41
CA SER A 230 6.58 -3.17 19.55
C SER A 230 5.60 -1.99 19.43
N LYS A 231 6.01 -0.82 19.91
CA LYS A 231 5.19 0.41 19.85
C LYS A 231 4.82 0.83 18.41
N ARG A 232 5.60 0.39 17.42
CA ARG A 232 5.35 0.63 15.99
C ARG A 232 4.35 -0.36 15.39
N GLY A 233 4.17 -1.51 16.03
CA GLY A 233 3.27 -2.57 15.55
C GLY A 233 1.80 -2.16 15.63
N GLY A 234 1.05 -2.41 14.55
CA GLY A 234 -0.39 -2.06 14.47
C GLY A 234 -1.28 -2.79 15.48
N LEU A 235 -0.79 -3.86 16.12
CA LEU A 235 -1.52 -4.63 17.13
C LEU A 235 -1.22 -4.19 18.56
N ARG A 236 -0.18 -3.38 18.79
CA ARG A 236 0.17 -2.90 20.12
C ARG A 236 -0.99 -2.18 20.81
N ARG A 237 -1.52 -1.16 20.16
CA ARG A 237 -2.61 -0.33 20.74
C ARG A 237 -3.89 -1.13 21.06
N PRO A 238 -4.43 -1.97 20.15
CA PRO A 238 -5.58 -2.81 20.46
C PRO A 238 -5.37 -3.72 21.67
N ILE A 239 -4.20 -4.35 21.80
CA ILE A 239 -3.91 -5.27 22.91
C ILE A 239 -3.69 -4.48 24.21
N ASP A 240 -2.97 -3.35 24.18
CA ASP A 240 -2.84 -2.46 25.34
C ASP A 240 -4.20 -2.02 25.86
N ALA A 241 -5.16 -1.72 24.97
CA ALA A 241 -6.52 -1.35 25.35
C ALA A 241 -7.29 -2.47 26.07
N LEU A 242 -7.02 -3.75 25.75
CA LEU A 242 -7.59 -4.88 26.50
C LEU A 242 -7.10 -4.90 27.96
N PHE A 243 -5.80 -4.75 28.18
CA PHE A 243 -5.23 -4.69 29.52
C PHE A 243 -5.65 -3.46 30.29
N GLN A 244 -5.77 -2.30 29.65
CA GLN A 244 -6.27 -1.06 30.25
C GLN A 244 -7.69 -1.22 30.79
N LYS A 245 -8.59 -1.93 30.08
CA LYS A 245 -9.97 -2.20 30.54
C LYS A 245 -10.04 -2.95 31.86
N ILE A 246 -9.06 -3.82 32.13
CA ILE A 246 -8.99 -4.57 33.39
C ILE A 246 -8.06 -3.93 34.43
N GLY A 247 -7.54 -2.72 34.14
CA GLY A 247 -6.63 -1.99 35.03
C GLY A 247 -5.31 -2.71 35.29
N ALA A 248 -4.77 -3.46 34.31
CA ALA A 248 -3.59 -4.27 34.45
C ALA A 248 -2.52 -3.92 33.42
N THR A 249 -1.26 -4.32 33.70
CA THR A 249 -0.13 -4.16 32.80
C THR A 249 0.57 -5.51 32.61
N PRO A 250 0.73 -6.00 31.39
CA PRO A 250 1.41 -7.27 31.14
C PRO A 250 2.92 -7.18 31.40
N LYS A 251 3.54 -8.29 31.85
CA LYS A 251 4.99 -8.41 32.00
C LYS A 251 5.63 -8.66 30.65
N ILE A 252 6.06 -7.61 29.96
CA ILE A 252 6.69 -7.73 28.63
C ILE A 252 8.13 -8.19 28.80
N ALA A 253 8.46 -9.33 28.21
CA ALA A 253 9.82 -9.88 28.19
C ALA A 253 10.52 -9.61 26.85
N TYR A 254 9.79 -9.68 25.74
CA TYR A 254 10.31 -9.47 24.40
C TYR A 254 9.31 -8.65 23.57
N GLU A 255 9.84 -7.87 22.62
CA GLU A 255 9.02 -7.09 21.69
C GLU A 255 9.46 -7.35 20.25
N THR A 256 8.49 -7.53 19.33
CA THR A 256 8.70 -7.63 17.88
C THR A 256 7.51 -7.04 17.12
N GLU A 257 7.56 -6.98 15.81
CA GLU A 257 6.58 -6.23 15.00
C GLU A 257 5.53 -7.11 14.34
N GLU A 258 5.88 -8.35 13.99
CA GLU A 258 5.08 -9.25 13.17
C GLU A 258 4.37 -10.31 14.03
N ASP A 259 3.07 -10.52 13.79
CA ASP A 259 2.26 -11.48 14.56
C ASP A 259 2.74 -12.94 14.44
N THR A 260 3.22 -13.34 13.28
CA THR A 260 3.82 -14.67 13.07
C THR A 260 5.14 -14.85 13.84
N VAL A 261 5.94 -13.79 13.97
CA VAL A 261 7.19 -13.82 14.77
C VAL A 261 6.86 -13.85 16.26
N VAL A 262 5.88 -13.05 16.71
CA VAL A 262 5.37 -13.07 18.08
C VAL A 262 4.90 -14.50 18.45
N ALA A 263 4.09 -15.12 17.59
CA ALA A 263 3.58 -16.47 17.80
C ALA A 263 4.70 -17.53 17.76
N GLY A 264 5.66 -17.41 16.84
CA GLY A 264 6.80 -18.31 16.74
C GLY A 264 7.71 -18.25 17.98
N MET A 265 7.96 -17.06 18.53
CA MET A 265 8.69 -16.90 19.78
C MET A 265 7.91 -17.51 20.96
N ALA A 266 6.58 -17.35 20.98
CA ALA A 266 5.76 -18.00 22.01
C ALA A 266 5.83 -19.53 21.87
N ALA A 267 5.74 -20.09 20.67
CA ALA A 267 5.92 -21.52 20.42
C ALA A 267 7.29 -22.04 20.92
N ALA A 268 8.34 -21.24 20.73
CA ALA A 268 9.69 -21.56 21.19
C ALA A 268 9.91 -21.39 22.72
N GLY A 269 8.88 -20.98 23.48
CA GLY A 269 8.93 -20.89 24.94
C GLY A 269 9.48 -19.60 25.53
N PHE A 270 9.61 -18.52 24.73
CA PHE A 270 10.07 -17.21 25.23
C PHE A 270 9.02 -16.46 26.06
N GLY A 271 7.79 -16.97 26.12
CA GLY A 271 6.69 -16.43 26.89
C GLY A 271 5.35 -16.83 26.25
N ILE A 272 4.26 -16.19 26.67
CA ILE A 272 2.96 -16.28 26.01
C ILE A 272 2.74 -15.06 25.14
N ALA A 273 1.75 -15.11 24.25
CA ALA A 273 1.39 -13.94 23.47
C ALA A 273 -0.13 -13.85 23.26
N ILE A 274 -0.61 -12.63 22.95
CA ILE A 274 -1.96 -12.38 22.46
C ILE A 274 -1.82 -11.96 21.00
N VAL A 275 -2.47 -12.71 20.11
CA VAL A 275 -2.44 -12.48 18.65
C VAL A 275 -3.85 -12.66 18.09
N PRO A 276 -4.17 -12.09 16.92
CA PRO A 276 -5.42 -12.41 16.24
C PRO A 276 -5.44 -13.89 15.83
N ASP A 277 -6.58 -14.55 15.96
CA ASP A 277 -6.73 -15.93 15.44
C ASP A 277 -6.62 -15.93 13.91
N HIS A 278 -5.76 -16.78 13.39
CA HIS A 278 -5.58 -16.99 11.96
C HIS A 278 -5.01 -18.38 11.63
N PRO A 279 -5.25 -18.91 10.42
CA PRO A 279 -4.89 -20.29 10.07
C PRO A 279 -3.41 -20.65 10.25
N VAL A 280 -2.48 -19.71 10.04
CA VAL A 280 -1.02 -19.95 10.17
C VAL A 280 -0.62 -20.38 11.59
N LEU A 281 -1.37 -19.97 12.63
CA LEU A 281 -1.11 -20.41 14.01
C LEU A 281 -1.24 -21.94 14.15
N ARG A 282 -2.10 -22.58 13.35
CA ARG A 282 -2.33 -24.03 13.38
C ARG A 282 -1.20 -24.83 12.75
N CYS A 283 -0.28 -24.14 12.06
CA CYS A 283 0.93 -24.74 11.48
C CYS A 283 2.14 -24.67 12.45
N MET A 284 1.98 -24.05 13.64
CA MET A 284 3.02 -23.87 14.63
C MET A 284 2.82 -24.83 15.81
N ASP A 285 3.90 -25.23 16.46
CA ASP A 285 3.83 -26.05 17.68
C ASP A 285 3.46 -25.19 18.90
N LEU A 286 2.18 -24.81 18.96
CA LEU A 286 1.61 -24.00 20.03
C LEU A 286 0.15 -24.37 20.32
N LYS A 287 -0.31 -24.02 21.51
CA LYS A 287 -1.73 -24.09 21.87
C LYS A 287 -2.38 -22.73 21.65
N ILE A 288 -3.50 -22.75 20.91
CA ILE A 288 -4.37 -21.60 20.73
C ILE A 288 -5.46 -21.66 21.79
N ILE A 289 -5.56 -20.61 22.63
CA ILE A 289 -6.44 -20.58 23.79
C ILE A 289 -7.37 -19.37 23.65
N PRO A 290 -8.68 -19.57 23.54
CA PRO A 290 -9.64 -18.49 23.49
C PRO A 290 -9.62 -17.58 24.72
N LEU A 291 -9.78 -16.27 24.51
CA LEU A 291 -10.04 -15.30 25.57
C LEU A 291 -11.53 -15.25 25.86
N THR A 292 -11.89 -15.23 27.17
CA THR A 292 -13.28 -15.08 27.63
C THR A 292 -13.66 -13.64 27.93
N ASP A 293 -12.67 -12.75 28.05
CA ASP A 293 -12.94 -11.32 28.22
C ASP A 293 -13.60 -10.74 26.96
N PRO A 294 -14.47 -9.71 27.13
CA PRO A 294 -15.06 -9.03 26.01
C PRO A 294 -13.98 -8.47 25.06
N ASP A 295 -13.82 -9.09 23.92
CA ASP A 295 -12.83 -8.74 22.92
C ASP A 295 -13.51 -8.15 21.67
N PRO A 296 -13.16 -6.91 21.29
CA PRO A 296 -13.65 -6.33 20.04
C PRO A 296 -13.10 -7.08 18.83
N GLY A 297 -12.05 -7.91 19.00
CA GLY A 297 -11.30 -8.53 17.92
C GLY A 297 -10.51 -7.52 17.10
N ARG A 298 -9.80 -8.02 16.12
CA ARG A 298 -9.18 -7.21 15.08
C ARG A 298 -10.10 -7.15 13.87
N THR A 299 -10.54 -5.96 13.52
CA THR A 299 -11.24 -5.71 12.26
C THR A 299 -10.22 -5.33 11.20
N ALA A 300 -10.33 -5.93 10.03
CA ALA A 300 -9.58 -5.53 8.85
C ALA A 300 -10.44 -4.63 7.97
N TYR A 301 -9.81 -3.72 7.25
CA TYR A 301 -10.47 -2.72 6.44
C TYR A 301 -9.92 -2.73 5.02
N LEU A 302 -10.82 -2.53 4.06
CA LEU A 302 -10.49 -2.14 2.70
C LEU A 302 -10.68 -0.63 2.61
N CYS A 303 -9.64 0.09 2.22
CA CYS A 303 -9.64 1.54 2.14
C CYS A 303 -9.31 1.99 0.71
N ARG A 304 -10.08 2.95 0.18
CA ARG A 304 -9.75 3.68 -1.05
C ARG A 304 -9.85 5.19 -0.82
N LYS A 305 -9.19 5.97 -1.66
CA LYS A 305 -9.27 7.44 -1.58
C LYS A 305 -10.65 7.92 -2.02
N ARG A 306 -11.27 8.75 -1.21
CA ARG A 306 -12.57 9.36 -1.50
C ARG A 306 -12.46 10.36 -2.66
N GLY A 307 -13.36 10.22 -3.64
CA GLY A 307 -13.43 11.15 -4.77
C GLY A 307 -12.29 11.02 -5.80
N ALA A 308 -11.39 10.03 -5.65
CA ALA A 308 -10.37 9.75 -6.66
C ALA A 308 -11.00 9.20 -7.95
N LEU A 309 -10.45 9.60 -9.09
CA LEU A 309 -10.79 9.02 -10.38
C LEU A 309 -10.06 7.68 -10.53
N GLN A 310 -10.74 6.60 -10.18
CA GLN A 310 -10.18 5.25 -10.26
C GLN A 310 -10.52 4.56 -11.57
N PRO A 311 -9.67 3.62 -12.05
CA PRO A 311 -9.99 2.72 -13.15
C PRO A 311 -11.30 1.97 -12.93
N ALA A 312 -12.05 1.69 -14.00
CA ALA A 312 -13.33 0.99 -13.89
C ALA A 312 -13.20 -0.39 -13.24
N ALA A 313 -12.10 -1.11 -13.49
CA ALA A 313 -11.79 -2.39 -12.83
C ALA A 313 -11.64 -2.24 -11.32
N ALA A 314 -10.93 -1.19 -10.85
CA ALA A 314 -10.76 -0.91 -9.43
C ALA A 314 -12.10 -0.58 -8.75
N GLN A 315 -12.95 0.20 -9.42
CA GLN A 315 -14.30 0.50 -8.92
C GLN A 315 -15.15 -0.76 -8.80
N ARG A 316 -15.14 -1.64 -9.82
CA ARG A 316 -15.87 -2.93 -9.79
C ARG A 316 -15.34 -3.85 -8.69
N PHE A 317 -14.01 -3.94 -8.53
CA PHE A 317 -13.42 -4.77 -7.48
C PHE A 317 -13.76 -4.27 -6.09
N PHE A 318 -13.73 -2.95 -5.85
CA PHE A 318 -14.15 -2.37 -4.58
C PHE A 318 -15.63 -2.68 -4.28
N ALA A 319 -16.52 -2.47 -5.24
CA ALA A 319 -17.95 -2.78 -5.10
C ALA A 319 -18.20 -4.28 -4.86
N PHE A 320 -17.46 -5.14 -5.55
CA PHE A 320 -17.49 -6.60 -5.31
C PHE A 320 -17.08 -6.93 -3.88
N CYS A 321 -15.95 -6.42 -3.39
CA CYS A 321 -15.51 -6.62 -2.02
C CYS A 321 -16.58 -6.13 -1.03
N GLN A 322 -17.16 -4.96 -1.25
CA GLN A 322 -18.21 -4.41 -0.39
C GLN A 322 -19.45 -5.33 -0.34
N ALA A 323 -19.87 -5.88 -1.49
CA ALA A 323 -21.01 -6.79 -1.56
C ALA A 323 -20.75 -8.13 -0.85
N GLN A 324 -19.54 -8.71 -1.01
CA GLN A 324 -19.15 -9.94 -0.32
C GLN A 324 -19.19 -9.78 1.22
N LEU A 325 -18.85 -8.60 1.71
CA LEU A 325 -18.80 -8.28 3.14
C LEU A 325 -20.19 -8.08 3.74
N SER A 326 -21.11 -7.54 2.96
CA SER A 326 -22.50 -7.34 3.39
C SER A 326 -23.26 -8.66 3.56
N GLN A 327 -22.75 -9.75 2.97
CA GLN A 327 -23.37 -11.08 3.02
C GLN A 327 -22.88 -11.95 4.19
N GLY A 328 -22.02 -11.41 5.09
CA GLY A 328 -21.61 -12.13 6.31
C GLY A 328 -20.75 -13.38 6.05
N ALA A 329 -20.07 -13.46 4.91
CA ALA A 329 -19.10 -14.51 4.66
C ALA A 329 -17.93 -14.36 5.63
N ALA A 330 -17.86 -15.21 6.64
CA ALA A 330 -16.64 -15.43 7.42
C ALA A 330 -15.56 -15.88 6.42
N LEU A 331 -14.55 -15.03 6.23
CA LEU A 331 -13.38 -15.32 5.42
C LEU A 331 -12.33 -16.08 6.22
#